data_9e315cc3864447da98adde7d3d38fe3c
#
_entry.id   9e315cc3864447da98adde7d3d38fe3c
#
_cell.length_a   1.000
_cell.length_b   1.000
_cell.length_c   1.000
_cell.angle_alpha   90.00
_cell.angle_beta   90.00
_cell.angle_gamma   90.00
#
_symmetry.space_group_name_H-M   'P 1'
#
loop_
_entity.id
_entity.type
_entity.pdbx_description
1 polymer ?
#
loop_
_entity_poly.entity_id
_entity_poly.type
_entity_poly.pdbx_seq_one_letter_code
_entity_poly.pdbx_strand_id
1 'polypeptide(L)'
;RKCLNCNEILDVAEHHGGQRNCLSRGICADCNKTYGEKGDHIYGELSREKKATCETDGVKSHYTCGVCSKIFDENKKEISKENLIIIKTGHRQSKNWHSDEENHQYICTNEGCGKILERRAHNFDYGTVTKQPGYDENRTGKKVYRCRDCGYEKTRIIPVLTYRKNYKIVNGDSQTVTENSGETVSFRSNCGIEKFIRLE
;
A
#
# COMPACT_ATOMS: atom_id res chain seq x y z
N ARG A 1 -64.48 38.93 -5.28
CA ARG A 1 -65.14 40.23 -4.96
C ARG A 1 -66.40 39.95 -4.13
N LYS A 2 -66.73 40.82 -3.19
CA LYS A 2 -67.97 40.74 -2.42
C LYS A 2 -68.94 41.81 -2.92
N CYS A 3 -70.22 41.46 -3.05
CA CYS A 3 -71.28 42.41 -3.28
C CYS A 3 -71.42 43.35 -2.06
N LEU A 4 -71.33 44.64 -2.29
CA LEU A 4 -71.47 45.69 -1.23
C LEU A 4 -72.88 45.75 -0.60
N ASN A 5 -73.89 45.28 -1.32
CA ASN A 5 -75.24 45.34 -0.84
C ASN A 5 -75.74 44.06 -0.13
N CYS A 6 -75.33 42.90 -0.58
CA CYS A 6 -75.80 41.61 0.00
C CYS A 6 -74.71 40.75 0.62
N ASN A 7 -73.44 41.21 0.61
CA ASN A 7 -72.28 40.49 1.07
C ASN A 7 -71.98 39.16 0.34
N GLU A 8 -72.65 38.85 -0.73
CA GLU A 8 -72.46 37.66 -1.52
C GLU A 8 -71.13 37.67 -2.22
N ILE A 9 -70.44 36.51 -2.29
CA ILE A 9 -69.17 36.36 -2.97
C ILE A 9 -69.48 36.21 -4.46
N LEU A 10 -69.16 37.24 -5.22
CA LEU A 10 -69.47 37.33 -6.66
C LEU A 10 -68.37 36.66 -7.51
N ASP A 11 -67.15 36.66 -7.01
CA ASP A 11 -66.01 36.10 -7.72
C ASP A 11 -64.92 35.85 -6.76
N VAL A 12 -64.34 34.65 -6.82
CA VAL A 12 -63.15 34.22 -6.04
C VAL A 12 -62.04 34.12 -7.04
N ALA A 13 -61.22 35.15 -7.15
CA ALA A 13 -60.04 35.12 -7.96
C ALA A 13 -59.06 34.14 -7.32
N GLU A 14 -58.50 33.21 -8.12
CA GLU A 14 -57.44 32.34 -7.70
C GLU A 14 -56.18 33.15 -7.40
N HIS A 15 -55.42 32.69 -6.41
CA HIS A 15 -54.13 33.29 -6.11
C HIS A 15 -53.16 33.05 -7.26
N HIS A 16 -52.44 34.09 -7.69
CA HIS A 16 -51.51 34.05 -8.80
C HIS A 16 -50.25 34.89 -8.55
N GLY A 17 -49.23 34.66 -9.39
CA GLY A 17 -47.94 35.35 -9.30
C GLY A 17 -47.06 34.85 -8.18
N GLY A 18 -45.93 35.49 -8.03
CA GLY A 18 -44.89 35.11 -7.04
C GLY A 18 -44.19 33.80 -7.35
N GLN A 19 -42.90 33.81 -7.16
CA GLN A 19 -42.09 32.58 -7.35
C GLN A 19 -42.10 31.73 -6.09
N ARG A 20 -42.28 30.44 -6.26
CA ARG A 20 -42.16 29.43 -5.21
C ARG A 20 -40.90 28.61 -5.38
N ASN A 21 -40.32 28.17 -4.28
CA ASN A 21 -39.19 27.29 -4.27
C ASN A 21 -39.32 26.27 -3.13
N CYS A 22 -38.35 25.36 -2.99
CA CYS A 22 -38.39 24.29 -1.97
C CYS A 22 -38.40 24.80 -0.51
N LEU A 23 -38.10 26.07 -0.26
CA LEU A 23 -38.17 26.70 1.07
C LEU A 23 -39.44 27.53 1.25
N SER A 24 -39.99 28.08 0.20
CA SER A 24 -41.08 29.04 0.27
C SER A 24 -42.24 28.70 -0.67
N ARG A 25 -43.45 28.99 -0.20
CA ARG A 25 -44.67 28.99 -1.02
C ARG A 25 -44.74 30.26 -1.90
N GLY A 26 -45.61 30.25 -2.88
CA GLY A 26 -45.86 31.43 -3.66
C GLY A 26 -46.52 32.56 -2.83
N ILE A 27 -46.20 33.78 -3.16
CA ILE A 27 -46.86 34.97 -2.57
C ILE A 27 -47.74 35.60 -3.65
N CYS A 28 -49.04 35.69 -3.38
CA CYS A 28 -49.99 36.29 -4.34
C CYS A 28 -49.63 37.74 -4.64
N ALA A 29 -49.57 38.09 -5.92
CA ALA A 29 -49.23 39.44 -6.37
C ALA A 29 -50.32 40.50 -5.97
N ASP A 30 -51.55 40.04 -5.81
CA ASP A 30 -52.66 40.97 -5.51
C ASP A 30 -52.89 41.16 -4.01
N CYS A 31 -52.84 40.11 -3.22
CA CYS A 31 -53.21 40.16 -1.81
C CYS A 31 -52.04 39.91 -0.83
N ASN A 32 -50.82 39.69 -1.31
CA ASN A 32 -49.60 39.39 -0.53
C ASN A 32 -49.71 38.20 0.43
N LYS A 33 -50.71 37.32 0.27
CA LYS A 33 -50.82 36.09 1.05
C LYS A 33 -50.03 34.95 0.42
N THR A 34 -49.48 34.11 1.26
CA THR A 34 -48.83 32.85 0.81
C THR A 34 -49.91 31.88 0.33
N TYR A 35 -49.67 31.19 -0.80
CA TYR A 35 -50.60 30.23 -1.39
C TYR A 35 -49.85 29.02 -2.02
N GLY A 36 -50.60 27.95 -2.25
CA GLY A 36 -50.11 26.74 -2.89
C GLY A 36 -49.08 25.98 -2.03
N GLU A 37 -48.50 24.96 -2.60
CA GLU A 37 -47.45 24.17 -1.99
C GLU A 37 -46.08 24.81 -2.27
N LYS A 38 -45.05 24.36 -1.53
CA LYS A 38 -43.66 24.70 -1.82
C LYS A 38 -43.31 24.22 -3.23
N GLY A 39 -42.36 24.90 -3.86
CA GLY A 39 -41.84 24.49 -5.16
C GLY A 39 -40.88 23.33 -5.09
N ASP A 40 -40.52 22.82 -6.24
CA ASP A 40 -39.57 21.71 -6.38
C ASP A 40 -38.14 22.13 -6.03
N HIS A 41 -37.29 21.16 -5.80
CA HIS A 41 -35.89 21.40 -5.64
C HIS A 41 -35.22 21.74 -6.99
N ILE A 42 -34.33 22.71 -6.97
CA ILE A 42 -33.48 23.05 -8.13
C ILE A 42 -32.18 22.29 -8.00
N TYR A 43 -32.04 21.25 -8.80
CA TYR A 43 -30.85 20.40 -8.80
C TYR A 43 -29.73 21.07 -9.59
N GLY A 44 -28.53 21.14 -8.98
CA GLY A 44 -27.30 21.52 -9.66
C GLY A 44 -26.80 20.40 -10.59
N GLU A 45 -25.57 20.51 -11.04
CA GLU A 45 -24.93 19.45 -11.80
C GLU A 45 -24.71 18.20 -10.96
N LEU A 46 -24.74 17.02 -11.59
CA LEU A 46 -24.44 15.75 -10.94
C LEU A 46 -22.96 15.71 -10.54
N SER A 47 -22.70 15.75 -9.26
CA SER A 47 -21.37 15.44 -8.70
C SER A 47 -21.11 13.96 -8.87
N ARG A 48 -20.08 13.60 -9.65
CA ARG A 48 -19.73 12.21 -9.92
C ARG A 48 -19.15 11.51 -8.70
N GLU A 49 -19.32 10.19 -8.64
CA GLU A 49 -18.74 9.36 -7.61
C GLU A 49 -17.21 9.51 -7.53
N LYS A 50 -16.71 9.69 -6.32
CA LYS A 50 -15.30 9.55 -5.99
C LYS A 50 -15.13 8.25 -5.19
N LYS A 51 -14.43 7.27 -5.74
CA LYS A 51 -14.17 6.00 -5.06
C LYS A 51 -13.39 6.19 -3.77
N ALA A 52 -13.72 5.40 -2.75
CA ALA A 52 -12.90 5.31 -1.56
C ALA A 52 -11.55 4.65 -1.87
N THR A 53 -10.51 5.06 -1.16
CA THR A 53 -9.19 4.42 -1.19
C THR A 53 -8.94 3.66 0.11
N CYS A 54 -7.72 3.15 0.29
CA CYS A 54 -7.35 2.57 1.58
C CYS A 54 -7.29 3.61 2.71
N GLU A 55 -7.04 4.87 2.39
CA GLU A 55 -6.73 5.93 3.36
C GLU A 55 -7.78 7.04 3.41
N THR A 56 -8.50 7.24 2.29
CA THR A 56 -9.46 8.33 2.16
C THR A 56 -10.85 7.80 1.86
N ASP A 57 -11.85 8.41 2.48
CA ASP A 57 -13.24 8.16 2.16
C ASP A 57 -13.57 8.60 0.74
N GLY A 58 -14.50 7.90 0.12
CA GLY A 58 -15.11 8.26 -1.14
C GLY A 58 -16.42 9.01 -0.94
N VAL A 59 -17.03 9.42 -2.04
CA VAL A 59 -18.29 10.13 -2.06
C VAL A 59 -19.14 9.56 -3.19
N LYS A 60 -20.40 9.21 -2.91
CA LYS A 60 -21.34 8.75 -3.94
C LYS A 60 -21.73 9.90 -4.88
N SER A 61 -22.08 9.55 -6.10
CA SER A 61 -22.71 10.52 -7.01
C SER A 61 -23.96 11.12 -6.38
N HIS A 62 -24.15 12.42 -6.54
CA HIS A 62 -25.24 13.14 -5.90
C HIS A 62 -25.55 14.47 -6.58
N TYR A 63 -26.78 14.94 -6.38
CA TYR A 63 -27.18 16.30 -6.67
C TYR A 63 -27.23 17.11 -5.38
N THR A 64 -26.97 18.41 -5.50
CA THR A 64 -27.19 19.37 -4.42
C THR A 64 -28.21 20.39 -4.88
N CYS A 65 -29.24 20.66 -4.06
CA CYS A 65 -30.18 21.71 -4.35
C CYS A 65 -29.54 23.09 -4.18
N GLY A 66 -29.57 23.90 -5.22
CA GLY A 66 -29.02 25.26 -5.23
C GLY A 66 -29.71 26.24 -4.28
N VAL A 67 -30.90 25.88 -3.77
CA VAL A 67 -31.70 26.76 -2.88
C VAL A 67 -31.56 26.35 -1.41
N CYS A 68 -31.73 25.05 -1.09
CA CYS A 68 -31.76 24.59 0.30
C CYS A 68 -30.53 23.77 0.70
N SER A 69 -29.62 23.56 -0.23
CA SER A 69 -28.37 22.77 -0.02
C SER A 69 -28.59 21.32 0.43
N LYS A 70 -29.81 20.79 0.32
CA LYS A 70 -30.08 19.38 0.54
C LYS A 70 -29.45 18.52 -0.54
N ILE A 71 -29.09 17.29 -0.19
CA ILE A 71 -28.40 16.34 -1.04
C ILE A 71 -29.36 15.25 -1.49
N PHE A 72 -29.26 14.85 -2.74
CA PHE A 72 -30.15 13.87 -3.38
C PHE A 72 -29.31 12.84 -4.15
N ASP A 73 -29.74 11.60 -4.13
CA ASP A 73 -29.14 10.55 -4.95
C ASP A 73 -29.45 10.73 -6.45
N GLU A 74 -28.97 9.85 -7.30
CA GLU A 74 -29.22 9.86 -8.74
C GLU A 74 -30.70 9.73 -9.09
N ASN A 75 -31.49 9.12 -8.20
CA ASN A 75 -32.95 8.98 -8.34
C ASN A 75 -33.73 10.19 -7.76
N LYS A 76 -33.02 11.25 -7.38
CA LYS A 76 -33.58 12.47 -6.77
C LYS A 76 -34.25 12.22 -5.42
N LYS A 77 -33.85 11.16 -4.70
CA LYS A 77 -34.26 10.89 -3.33
C LYS A 77 -33.34 11.60 -2.37
N GLU A 78 -33.90 12.32 -1.40
CA GLU A 78 -33.10 13.00 -0.36
C GLU A 78 -32.28 11.99 0.46
N ILE A 79 -30.99 12.26 0.63
CA ILE A 79 -30.04 11.46 1.41
C ILE A 79 -29.32 12.32 2.44
N SER A 80 -28.95 11.71 3.57
CA SER A 80 -28.14 12.37 4.58
C SER A 80 -26.65 12.42 4.18
N LYS A 81 -25.89 13.32 4.79
CA LYS A 81 -24.45 13.45 4.54
C LYS A 81 -23.70 12.18 4.89
N GLU A 82 -24.12 11.46 5.93
CA GLU A 82 -23.53 10.19 6.36
C GLU A 82 -23.70 9.10 5.29
N ASN A 83 -24.89 9.05 4.67
CA ASN A 83 -25.20 8.09 3.61
C ASN A 83 -24.52 8.41 2.27
N LEU A 84 -24.01 9.63 2.13
CA LEU A 84 -23.25 10.07 0.95
C LEU A 84 -21.81 9.50 0.97
N ILE A 85 -21.23 9.29 2.14
CA ILE A 85 -19.84 8.89 2.31
C ILE A 85 -19.68 7.38 1.99
N ILE A 86 -18.65 7.07 1.21
CA ILE A 86 -18.14 5.71 1.01
C ILE A 86 -16.93 5.57 1.92
N ILE A 87 -17.07 4.78 2.97
CA ILE A 87 -16.00 4.61 3.97
C ILE A 87 -14.75 4.03 3.32
N LYS A 88 -13.57 4.55 3.68
CA LYS A 88 -12.26 4.04 3.27
C LYS A 88 -12.14 2.55 3.56
N THR A 89 -11.49 1.82 2.66
CA THR A 89 -11.41 0.36 2.75
C THR A 89 -10.37 -0.14 3.75
N GLY A 90 -9.45 0.72 4.18
CA GLY A 90 -8.27 0.31 4.94
C GLY A 90 -7.28 -0.50 4.08
N HIS A 91 -6.16 -0.88 4.66
CA HIS A 91 -5.18 -1.71 3.99
C HIS A 91 -5.43 -3.19 4.26
N ARG A 92 -5.29 -4.00 3.21
CA ARG A 92 -5.33 -5.46 3.30
C ARG A 92 -3.94 -6.02 3.07
N GLN A 93 -3.35 -6.61 4.10
CA GLN A 93 -2.01 -7.19 4.04
C GLN A 93 -1.96 -8.41 3.11
N SER A 94 -0.87 -8.54 2.33
CA SER A 94 -0.59 -9.74 1.54
C SER A 94 -0.39 -10.96 2.45
N LYS A 95 -0.79 -12.14 1.98
CA LYS A 95 -0.60 -13.40 2.73
C LYS A 95 0.86 -13.79 2.84
N ASN A 96 1.62 -13.55 1.78
CA ASN A 96 3.02 -13.94 1.67
C ASN A 96 3.91 -12.69 1.67
N TRP A 97 5.15 -12.88 2.07
CA TRP A 97 6.20 -11.89 1.93
C TRP A 97 6.51 -11.64 0.45
N HIS A 98 6.69 -10.39 0.10
CA HIS A 98 7.34 -9.95 -1.12
C HIS A 98 8.79 -9.65 -0.79
N SER A 99 9.74 -10.27 -1.52
CA SER A 99 11.16 -10.18 -1.20
C SER A 99 11.94 -9.57 -2.35
N ASP A 100 12.90 -8.73 -2.02
CA ASP A 100 13.96 -8.23 -2.89
C ASP A 100 15.34 -8.75 -2.39
N GLU A 101 16.45 -8.22 -2.87
CA GLU A 101 17.80 -8.66 -2.48
C GLU A 101 18.16 -8.34 -1.02
N GLU A 102 17.56 -7.34 -0.44
CA GLU A 102 17.90 -6.80 0.88
C GLU A 102 16.85 -7.09 1.94
N ASN A 103 15.59 -7.07 1.54
CA ASN A 103 14.47 -7.05 2.46
C ASN A 103 13.34 -7.98 2.03
N HIS A 104 12.47 -8.27 2.98
CA HIS A 104 11.15 -8.81 2.71
C HIS A 104 10.09 -7.90 3.32
N GLN A 105 8.91 -7.85 2.71
CA GLN A 105 7.88 -6.89 3.05
C GLN A 105 6.48 -7.43 2.81
N TYR A 106 5.52 -6.99 3.61
CA TYR A 106 4.11 -7.12 3.31
C TYR A 106 3.61 -5.87 2.60
N ILE A 107 2.79 -6.07 1.59
CA ILE A 107 2.19 -4.99 0.82
C ILE A 107 0.67 -5.04 0.90
N CYS A 108 0.04 -3.90 0.67
CA CYS A 108 -1.41 -3.85 0.53
C CYS A 108 -1.85 -4.50 -0.78
N THR A 109 -2.81 -5.44 -0.69
CA THR A 109 -3.35 -6.17 -1.85
C THR A 109 -4.59 -5.51 -2.45
N ASN A 110 -5.06 -4.39 -1.90
CA ASN A 110 -6.17 -3.64 -2.50
C ASN A 110 -5.71 -3.05 -3.83
N GLU A 111 -6.59 -3.12 -4.82
CA GLU A 111 -6.33 -2.65 -6.18
C GLU A 111 -5.82 -1.20 -6.18
N GLY A 112 -4.73 -0.97 -6.89
CA GLY A 112 -4.11 0.35 -7.05
C GLY A 112 -3.40 0.90 -5.80
N CYS A 113 -3.34 0.16 -4.67
CA CYS A 113 -2.70 0.64 -3.45
C CYS A 113 -1.20 0.33 -3.41
N GLY A 114 -0.82 -0.94 -3.36
CA GLY A 114 0.59 -1.38 -3.32
C GLY A 114 1.44 -0.86 -2.15
N LYS A 115 0.84 -0.19 -1.16
CA LYS A 115 1.57 0.39 -0.02
C LYS A 115 2.28 -0.69 0.77
N ILE A 116 3.54 -0.44 1.12
CA ILE A 116 4.30 -1.29 2.03
C ILE A 116 3.75 -1.08 3.44
N LEU A 117 3.29 -2.18 4.05
CA LEU A 117 2.72 -2.17 5.40
C LEU A 117 3.74 -2.54 6.46
N GLU A 118 4.66 -3.43 6.09
CA GLU A 118 5.75 -3.87 6.95
C GLU A 118 6.96 -4.22 6.09
N ARG A 119 8.15 -3.82 6.52
CA ARG A 119 9.41 -4.12 5.84
C ARG A 119 10.45 -4.53 6.88
N ARG A 120 11.16 -5.63 6.60
CA ARG A 120 12.23 -6.16 7.44
C ARG A 120 13.42 -6.59 6.59
N ALA A 121 14.62 -6.44 7.11
CA ALA A 121 15.81 -7.04 6.51
C ALA A 121 15.75 -8.58 6.60
N HIS A 122 16.41 -9.25 5.66
CA HIS A 122 16.50 -10.71 5.66
C HIS A 122 17.26 -11.23 6.89
N ASN A 123 16.69 -12.23 7.54
CA ASN A 123 17.30 -13.01 8.61
C ASN A 123 17.85 -14.32 8.03
N PHE A 124 19.04 -14.24 7.42
CA PHE A 124 19.64 -15.40 6.79
C PHE A 124 20.12 -16.42 7.81
N ASP A 125 20.06 -17.70 7.43
CA ASP A 125 20.69 -18.80 8.12
C ASP A 125 22.23 -18.76 7.96
N TYR A 126 22.92 -19.78 8.49
CA TYR A 126 24.38 -19.91 8.35
C TYR A 126 24.82 -20.29 6.93
N GLY A 127 23.88 -20.60 6.03
CA GLY A 127 24.11 -21.01 4.65
C GLY A 127 24.66 -22.42 4.51
N THR A 128 24.28 -23.07 3.42
CA THR A 128 24.71 -24.42 3.06
C THR A 128 25.63 -24.36 1.85
N VAL A 129 26.77 -25.08 1.94
CA VAL A 129 27.67 -25.23 0.81
C VAL A 129 27.05 -26.25 -0.15
N THR A 130 26.60 -25.76 -1.31
CA THR A 130 25.97 -26.59 -2.36
C THR A 130 26.97 -27.07 -3.42
N LYS A 131 28.13 -26.40 -3.51
CA LYS A 131 29.24 -26.79 -4.36
C LYS A 131 30.54 -26.50 -3.60
N GLN A 132 31.36 -27.49 -3.42
CA GLN A 132 32.70 -27.33 -2.80
C GLN A 132 33.64 -26.62 -3.77
N PRO A 133 34.47 -25.68 -3.28
CA PRO A 133 35.52 -25.11 -4.09
C PRO A 133 36.59 -26.18 -4.34
N GLY A 134 37.30 -26.09 -5.43
CA GLY A 134 38.45 -26.93 -5.75
C GLY A 134 39.71 -26.12 -5.82
N TYR A 135 40.80 -26.81 -6.12
CA TYR A 135 42.13 -26.21 -6.26
C TYR A 135 42.41 -25.77 -7.71
N ASP A 136 41.58 -26.18 -8.64
CA ASP A 136 41.71 -25.76 -10.05
C ASP A 136 41.17 -24.36 -10.23
N GLU A 137 41.81 -23.54 -11.06
CA GLU A 137 41.50 -22.12 -11.25
C GLU A 137 40.04 -21.82 -11.59
N ASN A 138 39.33 -22.77 -12.17
CA ASN A 138 37.92 -22.60 -12.57
C ASN A 138 36.94 -23.26 -11.60
N ARG A 139 37.37 -23.76 -10.46
CA ARG A 139 36.52 -24.54 -9.55
C ARG A 139 36.12 -23.80 -8.30
N THR A 140 35.35 -22.71 -8.51
CA THR A 140 34.72 -21.99 -7.42
C THR A 140 33.64 -22.83 -6.74
N GLY A 141 33.50 -22.66 -5.44
CA GLY A 141 32.39 -23.20 -4.66
C GLY A 141 31.17 -22.30 -4.69
N LYS A 142 30.09 -22.81 -4.13
CA LYS A 142 28.83 -22.08 -3.99
C LYS A 142 28.25 -22.32 -2.62
N LYS A 143 27.89 -21.23 -1.93
CA LYS A 143 27.17 -21.26 -0.66
C LYS A 143 25.86 -20.54 -0.78
N VAL A 144 24.76 -21.18 -0.39
CA VAL A 144 23.41 -20.64 -0.45
C VAL A 144 22.95 -20.34 0.97
N TYR A 145 22.49 -19.13 1.19
CA TYR A 145 21.89 -18.66 2.43
C TYR A 145 20.38 -18.52 2.21
N ARG A 146 19.59 -18.95 3.17
CA ARG A 146 18.14 -18.86 3.11
C ARG A 146 17.61 -17.99 4.22
N CYS A 147 16.74 -17.04 3.89
CA CYS A 147 16.04 -16.26 4.90
C CYS A 147 15.06 -17.16 5.68
N ARG A 148 15.18 -17.14 7.00
CA ARG A 148 14.33 -17.95 7.89
C ARG A 148 12.86 -17.54 7.89
N ASP A 149 12.60 -16.25 7.58
CA ASP A 149 11.25 -15.69 7.66
C ASP A 149 10.48 -15.82 6.33
N CYS A 150 11.15 -15.55 5.19
CA CYS A 150 10.48 -15.50 3.89
C CYS A 150 10.94 -16.57 2.89
N GLY A 151 12.02 -17.30 3.21
CA GLY A 151 12.59 -18.33 2.34
C GLY A 151 13.42 -17.82 1.15
N TYR A 152 13.62 -16.49 1.03
CA TYR A 152 14.47 -15.92 -0.02
C TYR A 152 15.89 -16.50 0.03
N GLU A 153 16.44 -16.85 -1.12
CA GLU A 153 17.77 -17.47 -1.21
C GLU A 153 18.79 -16.51 -1.83
N LYS A 154 19.92 -16.35 -1.13
CA LYS A 154 21.07 -15.59 -1.59
C LYS A 154 22.26 -16.50 -1.77
N THR A 155 22.86 -16.43 -2.93
CA THR A 155 24.05 -17.23 -3.26
C THR A 155 25.32 -16.38 -3.12
N ARG A 156 26.36 -16.97 -2.49
CA ARG A 156 27.71 -16.45 -2.53
C ARG A 156 28.66 -17.46 -3.18
N ILE A 157 29.57 -16.94 -3.98
CA ILE A 157 30.64 -17.72 -4.55
C ILE A 157 31.73 -17.91 -3.47
N ILE A 158 32.16 -19.13 -3.29
CA ILE A 158 33.35 -19.44 -2.49
C ILE A 158 34.53 -19.44 -3.47
N PRO A 159 35.59 -18.65 -3.23
CA PRO A 159 36.76 -18.64 -4.09
C PRO A 159 37.38 -20.03 -4.24
N VAL A 160 38.13 -20.24 -5.29
CA VAL A 160 38.96 -21.43 -5.45
C VAL A 160 39.95 -21.56 -4.27
N LEU A 161 40.23 -22.76 -3.85
CA LEU A 161 41.24 -23.00 -2.86
C LEU A 161 42.60 -22.77 -3.52
N THR A 162 43.41 -21.91 -2.93
CA THR A 162 44.78 -21.66 -3.42
C THR A 162 45.75 -22.52 -2.65
N TYR A 163 46.53 -23.30 -3.39
CA TYR A 163 47.77 -23.83 -2.84
C TYR A 163 48.87 -22.78 -2.96
N ARG A 164 49.60 -22.61 -1.90
CA ARG A 164 50.98 -22.19 -2.09
C ARG A 164 51.79 -23.46 -2.30
N LYS A 165 52.22 -23.75 -3.51
CA LYS A 165 53.15 -24.81 -3.80
C LYS A 165 54.46 -24.51 -3.07
N ASN A 166 55.06 -25.56 -2.51
CA ASN A 166 56.44 -25.56 -2.03
C ASN A 166 56.72 -25.06 -0.60
N TYR A 167 55.91 -25.52 0.35
CA TYR A 167 56.27 -25.40 1.75
C TYR A 167 57.01 -26.66 2.23
N LYS A 168 58.14 -26.48 2.89
CA LYS A 168 58.81 -27.56 3.62
C LYS A 168 58.46 -27.43 5.09
N ILE A 169 57.78 -28.43 5.64
CA ILE A 169 57.51 -28.49 7.07
C ILE A 169 58.79 -28.89 7.80
N VAL A 170 59.25 -28.03 8.68
CA VAL A 170 60.40 -28.32 9.54
C VAL A 170 59.84 -28.86 10.85
N ASN A 171 60.25 -30.06 11.24
CA ASN A 171 59.89 -30.68 12.50
C ASN A 171 60.37 -29.84 13.68
N GLY A 172 59.45 -29.38 14.49
CA GLY A 172 59.71 -28.66 15.71
C GLY A 172 58.42 -28.07 16.27
N ASP A 173 58.36 -27.67 17.51
CA ASP A 173 57.21 -27.17 18.24
C ASP A 173 56.72 -25.81 17.74
N SER A 174 57.49 -25.12 16.94
CA SER A 174 57.07 -23.94 16.19
C SER A 174 56.80 -24.32 14.74
N GLN A 175 55.57 -24.22 14.32
CA GLN A 175 55.11 -24.54 12.96
C GLN A 175 55.62 -23.47 12.00
N THR A 176 56.88 -23.54 11.63
CA THR A 176 57.48 -22.65 10.63
C THR A 176 57.50 -23.39 9.31
N VAL A 177 56.81 -22.84 8.32
CA VAL A 177 56.82 -23.37 6.95
C VAL A 177 57.72 -22.47 6.12
N THR A 178 58.76 -23.06 5.52
CA THR A 178 59.68 -22.32 4.65
C THR A 178 59.28 -22.55 3.22
N GLU A 179 59.02 -21.46 2.50
CA GLU A 179 58.78 -21.49 1.06
C GLU A 179 60.09 -21.80 0.31
N ASN A 180 60.01 -22.49 -0.84
CA ASN A 180 61.20 -22.77 -1.68
C ASN A 180 61.88 -21.50 -2.18
N SER A 181 61.27 -20.35 -2.04
CA SER A 181 61.85 -19.02 -2.30
C SER A 181 62.73 -18.50 -1.17
N GLY A 182 62.86 -19.26 -0.05
CA GLY A 182 63.60 -18.81 1.12
C GLY A 182 62.81 -17.95 2.11
N GLU A 183 61.56 -17.63 1.81
CA GLU A 183 60.68 -16.95 2.75
C GLU A 183 60.08 -17.89 3.78
N THR A 184 60.15 -17.48 5.04
CA THR A 184 59.57 -18.24 6.16
C THR A 184 58.19 -17.72 6.53
N VAL A 185 57.20 -18.56 6.47
CA VAL A 185 55.81 -18.21 6.85
C VAL A 185 55.46 -18.99 8.11
N SER A 186 55.08 -18.29 9.17
CA SER A 186 54.64 -18.91 10.43
C SER A 186 53.14 -19.12 10.42
N PHE A 187 52.69 -20.32 10.70
CA PHE A 187 51.30 -20.64 10.92
C PHE A 187 51.03 -20.88 12.40
N ARG A 188 49.99 -20.28 12.94
CA ARG A 188 49.40 -20.72 14.20
C ARG A 188 48.14 -21.53 13.90
N SER A 189 48.20 -22.82 14.18
CA SER A 189 47.02 -23.67 14.15
C SER A 189 46.25 -23.53 15.47
N ASN A 190 45.09 -22.93 15.43
CA ASN A 190 44.18 -22.87 16.58
C ASN A 190 43.30 -24.12 16.73
N CYS A 191 43.47 -25.13 15.91
CA CYS A 191 42.57 -26.29 15.84
C CYS A 191 43.18 -27.62 16.18
N GLY A 192 44.42 -27.67 16.74
CA GLY A 192 45.01 -28.90 17.25
C GLY A 192 45.19 -30.00 16.22
N ILE A 193 45.36 -29.67 14.95
CA ILE A 193 45.65 -30.68 13.92
C ILE A 193 47.11 -31.06 13.99
N GLU A 194 47.37 -32.25 14.49
CA GLU A 194 48.72 -32.81 14.67
C GLU A 194 49.33 -33.40 13.39
N LYS A 195 48.61 -33.42 12.28
CA LYS A 195 49.15 -34.01 11.03
C LYS A 195 49.05 -33.01 9.89
N PHE A 196 50.18 -32.55 9.45
CA PHE A 196 50.33 -31.81 8.20
C PHE A 196 50.64 -32.79 7.07
N ILE A 197 49.92 -32.64 5.97
CA ILE A 197 50.18 -33.40 4.76
C ILE A 197 51.37 -32.73 4.05
N ARG A 198 52.39 -33.50 3.76
CA ARG A 198 53.51 -33.09 2.91
C ARG A 198 52.95 -32.81 1.51
N LEU A 199 53.04 -31.57 1.08
CA LEU A 199 52.77 -31.18 -0.28
C LEU A 199 54.07 -31.28 -1.06
N GLU A 200 54.18 -32.26 -1.97
CA GLU A 200 55.25 -32.34 -2.96
C GLU A 200 54.96 -31.49 -4.19
#